data_07cefac929a7087bcf997cfa4f595fa2
#
_entry.id   07cefac929a7087bcf997cfa4f595fa2
#
_cell.length_a   1.000
_cell.length_b   1.000
_cell.length_c   1.000
_cell.angle_alpha   90.00
_cell.angle_beta   90.00
_cell.angle_gamma   90.00
#
_symmetry.space_group_name_H-M   'P 1'
#
loop_
_entity.id
_entity.type
_entity.pdbx_description
1 polymer ?
#
loop_
_entity_poly.entity_id
_entity_poly.type
_entity_poly.pdbx_seq_one_letter_code
_entity_poly.pdbx_strand_id
1 'polypeptide(L)'
;MEEDKIQGGIDWKRQRLGKITASEISCLMKDHKESMTDEELAAYKAANPKSRTTTKVVPFSDATFTYLNRKVMENYLPLNSESVDAINAVNEYIEEHSISNAAMRWGTFWEDDARNRYAEEMGYEIEQVGFIPYEKYPNLMGVSPDGLNNTENGGCEFKCPFSLEKHLQHLMYQTPQDLKDNEEEYYWQCYANMLVTGRDFWDFVSFNPYISYSKQLKVLRLHRDENEINLLKERIDLAVEYMRVKMQELDNVVKIIK
;
A
#
# COMPACT_ATOMS: atom_id res chain seq x y z
N MET A 1 -22.82 7.05 -7.23
CA MET A 1 -21.88 6.81 -8.35
C MET A 1 -20.77 7.88 -8.48
N GLU A 2 -20.99 9.17 -8.19
CA GLU A 2 -19.88 10.15 -8.08
C GLU A 2 -19.21 10.10 -6.70
N GLU A 3 -19.95 9.80 -5.65
CA GLU A 3 -19.43 9.69 -4.27
C GLU A 3 -18.40 8.56 -4.07
N ASP A 4 -18.49 7.48 -4.85
CA ASP A 4 -17.55 6.34 -4.79
C ASP A 4 -16.13 6.69 -5.27
N LYS A 5 -15.95 7.83 -5.94
CA LYS A 5 -14.64 8.29 -6.46
C LYS A 5 -13.89 9.22 -5.49
N ILE A 6 -14.55 9.66 -4.41
CA ILE A 6 -13.95 10.62 -3.47
C ILE A 6 -13.08 9.87 -2.47
N GLN A 7 -11.76 10.02 -2.57
CA GLN A 7 -10.82 9.51 -1.60
C GLN A 7 -10.87 10.33 -0.28
N GLY A 8 -10.57 9.67 0.84
CA GLY A 8 -10.57 10.31 2.16
C GLY A 8 -11.92 10.32 2.87
N GLY A 9 -13.04 10.12 2.17
CA GLY A 9 -14.38 10.01 2.76
C GLY A 9 -14.58 8.71 3.56
N ILE A 10 -15.68 8.65 4.33
CA ILE A 10 -15.97 7.51 5.22
C ILE A 10 -16.19 6.21 4.42
N ASP A 11 -16.87 6.28 3.28
CA ASP A 11 -17.14 5.12 2.44
C ASP A 11 -15.89 4.57 1.76
N TRP A 12 -15.00 5.45 1.32
CA TRP A 12 -13.68 5.04 0.81
C TRP A 12 -12.84 4.36 1.90
N LYS A 13 -12.85 4.87 3.14
CA LYS A 13 -12.17 4.24 4.28
C LYS A 13 -12.79 2.87 4.60
N ARG A 14 -14.11 2.76 4.57
CA ARG A 14 -14.85 1.50 4.79
C ARG A 14 -14.49 0.44 3.75
N GLN A 15 -14.37 0.81 2.46
CA GLN A 15 -13.98 -0.12 1.40
C GLN A 15 -12.58 -0.70 1.59
N ARG A 16 -11.70 -0.03 2.33
CA ARG A 16 -10.31 -0.43 2.61
C ARG A 16 -10.16 -1.30 3.86
N LEU A 17 -11.16 -1.34 4.73
CA LEU A 17 -11.12 -2.17 5.95
C LEU A 17 -10.96 -3.64 5.59
N GLY A 18 -10.12 -4.33 6.35
CA GLY A 18 -9.83 -5.74 6.16
C GLY A 18 -9.00 -6.08 4.91
N LYS A 19 -8.54 -5.08 4.16
CA LYS A 19 -7.79 -5.29 2.92
C LYS A 19 -6.37 -4.79 3.01
N ILE A 20 -5.46 -5.52 2.37
CA ILE A 20 -4.12 -5.04 2.06
C ILE A 20 -4.24 -3.91 1.04
N THR A 21 -3.60 -2.78 1.29
CA THR A 21 -3.70 -1.60 0.41
C THR A 21 -2.34 -1.20 -0.13
N ALA A 22 -2.30 -0.55 -1.30
CA ALA A 22 -1.05 -0.13 -1.93
C ALA A 22 -0.17 0.72 -1.02
N SER A 23 -0.76 1.63 -0.24
CA SER A 23 -0.03 2.52 0.68
C SER A 23 0.66 1.81 1.85
N GLU A 24 0.24 0.58 2.18
CA GLU A 24 0.81 -0.21 3.29
C GLU A 24 1.60 -1.43 2.78
N ILE A 25 1.65 -1.66 1.45
CA ILE A 25 2.15 -2.91 0.84
C ILE A 25 3.64 -3.15 1.07
N SER A 26 4.43 -2.10 1.26
CA SER A 26 5.89 -2.20 1.48
C SER A 26 6.26 -3.05 2.69
N CYS A 27 5.36 -3.15 3.69
CA CYS A 27 5.60 -4.02 4.85
C CYS A 27 5.71 -5.50 4.48
N LEU A 28 5.11 -5.92 3.35
CA LEU A 28 5.19 -7.28 2.84
C LEU A 28 6.51 -7.56 2.12
N MET A 29 7.25 -6.52 1.69
CA MET A 29 8.41 -6.65 0.81
C MET A 29 9.73 -6.83 1.55
N LYS A 30 9.70 -6.80 2.90
CA LYS A 30 10.91 -6.90 3.74
C LYS A 30 11.07 -8.31 4.27
N ASP A 31 12.20 -8.94 3.91
CA ASP A 31 12.63 -10.17 4.56
C ASP A 31 13.02 -9.90 6.01
N HIS A 32 12.71 -10.83 6.87
CA HIS A 32 13.11 -10.80 8.27
C HIS A 32 14.06 -11.97 8.57
N LYS A 33 15.03 -11.74 9.47
CA LYS A 33 15.92 -12.80 9.99
C LYS A 33 15.48 -13.15 11.40
N GLU A 34 15.16 -14.41 11.61
CA GLU A 34 14.87 -14.95 12.93
C GLU A 34 15.87 -16.06 13.32
N SER A 35 16.06 -16.25 14.61
CA SER A 35 16.89 -17.34 15.11
C SER A 35 16.27 -18.70 14.76
N MET A 36 17.07 -19.61 14.28
CA MET A 36 16.65 -21.00 14.10
C MET A 36 16.36 -21.63 15.46
N THR A 37 15.36 -22.49 15.54
CA THR A 37 15.19 -23.40 16.70
C THR A 37 16.36 -24.35 16.77
N ASP A 38 16.55 -25.03 17.91
CA ASP A 38 17.63 -26.00 18.09
C ASP A 38 17.54 -27.14 17.04
N GLU A 39 16.33 -27.58 16.69
CA GLU A 39 16.09 -28.62 15.70
C GLU A 39 16.44 -28.14 14.29
N GLU A 40 15.98 -26.94 13.90
CA GLU A 40 16.30 -26.32 12.62
C GLU A 40 17.79 -26.05 12.48
N LEU A 41 18.45 -25.58 13.54
CA LEU A 41 19.88 -25.33 13.56
C LEU A 41 20.67 -26.63 13.41
N ALA A 42 20.25 -27.70 14.07
CA ALA A 42 20.88 -29.03 13.93
C ALA A 42 20.75 -29.55 12.51
N ALA A 43 19.56 -29.47 11.92
CA ALA A 43 19.31 -29.87 10.53
C ALA A 43 20.12 -29.00 9.52
N TYR A 44 20.16 -27.69 9.74
CA TYR A 44 20.92 -26.77 8.89
C TYR A 44 22.43 -27.04 8.96
N LYS A 45 22.99 -27.28 10.16
CA LYS A 45 24.41 -27.61 10.35
C LYS A 45 24.80 -28.95 9.77
N ALA A 46 23.90 -29.94 9.83
CA ALA A 46 24.13 -31.24 9.20
C ALA A 46 24.30 -31.11 7.67
N ALA A 47 23.49 -30.25 7.03
CA ALA A 47 23.58 -29.95 5.60
C ALA A 47 24.74 -28.97 5.26
N ASN A 48 25.12 -28.10 6.20
CA ASN A 48 26.10 -27.03 6.00
C ASN A 48 27.15 -27.00 7.14
N PRO A 49 28.05 -28.00 7.25
CA PRO A 49 28.92 -28.17 8.44
C PRO A 49 29.88 -26.99 8.71
N LYS A 50 30.22 -26.22 7.69
CA LYS A 50 31.15 -25.07 7.78
C LYS A 50 30.42 -23.74 8.01
N SER A 51 29.08 -23.72 7.98
CA SER A 51 28.32 -22.47 8.17
C SER A 51 28.31 -22.05 9.64
N ARG A 52 28.48 -20.75 9.87
CA ARG A 52 28.30 -20.11 11.18
C ARG A 52 26.93 -19.48 11.38
N THR A 53 26.07 -19.61 10.38
CA THR A 53 24.71 -19.03 10.39
C THR A 53 23.87 -19.72 11.47
N THR A 54 23.19 -18.91 12.27
CA THR A 54 22.24 -19.33 13.32
C THR A 54 20.84 -18.76 13.08
N THR A 55 20.67 -18.03 11.98
CA THR A 55 19.40 -17.39 11.59
C THR A 55 18.93 -17.92 10.25
N LYS A 56 17.61 -17.95 10.09
CA LYS A 56 16.92 -18.19 8.80
C LYS A 56 16.24 -16.92 8.32
N VAL A 57 16.02 -16.81 7.01
CA VAL A 57 15.23 -15.74 6.41
C VAL A 57 13.78 -16.20 6.37
N VAL A 58 12.89 -15.37 6.88
CA VAL A 58 11.44 -15.55 6.82
C VAL A 58 10.81 -14.38 6.06
N PRO A 59 9.67 -14.59 5.38
CA PRO A 59 9.12 -13.57 4.49
C PRO A 59 8.55 -12.35 5.20
N PHE A 60 8.20 -12.46 6.51
CA PHE A 60 7.52 -11.40 7.24
C PHE A 60 8.13 -11.18 8.63
N SER A 61 8.16 -9.92 9.05
CA SER A 61 8.52 -9.50 10.40
C SER A 61 7.31 -9.55 11.34
N ASP A 62 7.55 -9.46 12.67
CA ASP A 62 6.48 -9.33 13.66
C ASP A 62 5.57 -8.12 13.41
N ALA A 63 6.14 -7.01 12.92
CA ALA A 63 5.37 -5.83 12.55
C ALA A 63 4.42 -6.11 11.37
N THR A 64 4.88 -6.89 10.39
CA THR A 64 4.05 -7.34 9.26
C THR A 64 2.93 -8.26 9.74
N PHE A 65 3.22 -9.21 10.62
CA PHE A 65 2.19 -10.07 11.22
C PHE A 65 1.17 -9.26 12.03
N THR A 66 1.62 -8.26 12.79
CA THR A 66 0.72 -7.34 13.50
C THR A 66 -0.22 -6.62 12.54
N TYR A 67 0.31 -6.13 11.42
CA TYR A 67 -0.49 -5.51 10.36
C TYR A 67 -1.52 -6.49 9.77
N LEU A 68 -1.09 -7.70 9.39
CA LEU A 68 -1.99 -8.72 8.80
C LEU A 68 -3.06 -9.18 9.81
N ASN A 69 -2.72 -9.34 11.09
CA ASN A 69 -3.68 -9.67 12.15
C ASN A 69 -4.74 -8.58 12.32
N ARG A 70 -4.35 -7.30 12.24
CA ARG A 70 -5.32 -6.20 12.20
C ARG A 70 -6.25 -6.33 11.00
N LYS A 71 -5.73 -6.61 9.80
CA LYS A 71 -6.56 -6.82 8.59
C LYS A 71 -7.49 -8.04 8.73
N VAL A 72 -7.03 -9.11 9.37
CA VAL A 72 -7.90 -10.25 9.71
C VAL A 72 -9.06 -9.79 10.59
N MET A 73 -8.79 -9.08 11.69
CA MET A 73 -9.85 -8.64 12.61
C MET A 73 -10.80 -7.62 11.99
N GLU A 74 -10.32 -6.73 11.14
CA GLU A 74 -11.15 -5.80 10.38
C GLU A 74 -12.18 -6.50 9.48
N ASN A 75 -11.91 -7.74 8.99
CA ASN A 75 -12.88 -8.53 8.22
C ASN A 75 -14.06 -9.05 9.06
N TYR A 76 -13.97 -9.02 10.39
CA TYR A 76 -15.07 -9.39 11.29
C TYR A 76 -15.90 -8.18 11.75
N LEU A 77 -15.55 -6.98 11.32
CA LEU A 77 -16.42 -5.83 11.49
C LEU A 77 -17.71 -6.01 10.66
N PRO A 78 -18.86 -5.49 11.10
CA PRO A 78 -20.14 -5.68 10.41
C PRO A 78 -20.25 -4.77 9.16
N LEU A 79 -19.30 -4.89 8.24
CA LEU A 79 -19.14 -4.01 7.07
C LEU A 79 -20.33 -4.03 6.11
N ASN A 80 -21.01 -5.18 6.01
CA ASN A 80 -22.15 -5.42 5.11
C ASN A 80 -23.51 -5.37 5.82
N SER A 81 -23.55 -4.88 7.07
CA SER A 81 -24.79 -4.77 7.82
C SER A 81 -25.60 -3.57 7.37
N GLU A 82 -26.92 -3.73 7.25
CA GLU A 82 -27.88 -2.65 7.01
C GLU A 82 -28.38 -2.01 8.32
N SER A 83 -28.00 -2.55 9.47
CA SER A 83 -28.35 -2.00 10.77
C SER A 83 -27.64 -0.65 11.00
N VAL A 84 -28.42 0.36 11.38
CA VAL A 84 -27.86 1.71 11.70
C VAL A 84 -26.83 1.63 12.82
N ASP A 85 -27.07 0.82 13.85
CA ASP A 85 -26.12 0.66 14.95
C ASP A 85 -24.79 0.03 14.49
N ALA A 86 -24.86 -0.96 13.61
CA ALA A 86 -23.67 -1.58 13.04
C ALA A 86 -22.89 -0.61 12.13
N ILE A 87 -23.58 0.16 11.32
CA ILE A 87 -22.99 1.20 10.47
C ILE A 87 -22.28 2.25 11.35
N ASN A 88 -22.95 2.72 12.40
CA ASN A 88 -22.37 3.70 13.32
C ASN A 88 -21.15 3.15 14.05
N ALA A 89 -21.17 1.89 14.51
CA ALA A 89 -20.02 1.25 15.15
C ALA A 89 -18.81 1.14 14.21
N VAL A 90 -19.04 0.83 12.94
CA VAL A 90 -17.96 0.80 11.93
C VAL A 90 -17.41 2.21 11.67
N ASN A 91 -18.28 3.22 11.60
CA ASN A 91 -17.85 4.61 11.39
C ASN A 91 -17.04 5.11 12.59
N GLU A 92 -17.47 4.84 13.82
CA GLU A 92 -16.76 5.15 15.05
C GLU A 92 -15.36 4.49 15.06
N TYR A 93 -15.30 3.18 14.73
CA TYR A 93 -14.02 2.50 14.57
C TYR A 93 -13.09 3.20 13.57
N ILE A 94 -13.62 3.59 12.40
CA ILE A 94 -12.85 4.31 11.37
C ILE A 94 -12.32 5.66 11.89
N GLU A 95 -13.16 6.43 12.59
CA GLU A 95 -12.77 7.73 13.11
C GLU A 95 -11.72 7.61 14.21
N GLU A 96 -11.89 6.72 15.17
CA GLU A 96 -10.96 6.49 16.28
C GLU A 96 -9.58 5.97 15.82
N HIS A 97 -9.56 5.14 14.74
CA HIS A 97 -8.34 4.56 14.20
C HIS A 97 -7.74 5.34 13.01
N SER A 98 -8.39 6.45 12.61
CA SER A 98 -7.87 7.34 11.56
C SER A 98 -6.87 8.32 12.15
N ILE A 99 -5.59 8.09 11.85
CA ILE A 99 -4.53 9.03 12.23
C ILE A 99 -4.50 10.16 11.18
N SER A 100 -4.56 11.40 11.63
CA SER A 100 -4.35 12.58 10.79
C SER A 100 -3.41 13.55 11.48
N ASN A 101 -2.34 13.93 10.82
CA ASN A 101 -1.40 14.95 11.29
C ASN A 101 -1.33 16.13 10.31
N ALA A 102 -0.55 17.16 10.65
CA ALA A 102 -0.43 18.37 9.83
C ALA A 102 0.10 18.06 8.42
N ALA A 103 1.08 17.14 8.29
CA ALA A 103 1.66 16.76 7.00
C ALA A 103 0.66 16.00 6.12
N MET A 104 -0.16 15.13 6.72
CA MET A 104 -1.21 14.40 5.97
C MET A 104 -2.30 15.35 5.47
N ARG A 105 -2.78 16.28 6.33
CA ARG A 105 -3.77 17.30 5.92
C ARG A 105 -3.23 18.20 4.82
N TRP A 106 -1.95 18.56 4.91
CA TRP A 106 -1.25 19.33 3.88
C TRP A 106 -1.21 18.55 2.55
N GLY A 107 -0.82 17.27 2.57
CA GLY A 107 -0.80 16.41 1.39
C GLY A 107 -2.14 16.37 0.69
N THR A 108 -3.21 16.05 1.44
CA THR A 108 -4.58 16.01 0.91
C THR A 108 -5.04 17.37 0.37
N PHE A 109 -4.67 18.47 1.04
CA PHE A 109 -5.09 19.82 0.59
C PHE A 109 -4.50 20.20 -0.77
N TRP A 110 -3.24 19.81 -1.04
CA TRP A 110 -2.54 20.19 -2.26
C TRP A 110 -2.59 19.14 -3.39
N GLU A 111 -3.26 18.02 -3.17
CA GLU A 111 -3.30 16.93 -4.15
C GLU A 111 -3.99 17.31 -5.46
N ASP A 112 -5.10 18.06 -5.38
CA ASP A 112 -5.80 18.53 -6.58
C ASP A 112 -4.95 19.52 -7.41
N ASP A 113 -4.24 20.44 -6.72
CA ASP A 113 -3.31 21.35 -7.39
C ASP A 113 -2.14 20.60 -8.04
N ALA A 114 -1.60 19.57 -7.34
CA ALA A 114 -0.56 18.70 -7.87
C ALA A 114 -1.04 17.97 -9.15
N ARG A 115 -2.26 17.43 -9.11
CA ARG A 115 -2.87 16.73 -10.24
C ARG A 115 -3.07 17.66 -11.44
N ASN A 116 -3.63 18.84 -11.22
CA ASN A 116 -3.84 19.82 -12.26
C ASN A 116 -2.50 20.27 -12.88
N ARG A 117 -1.51 20.54 -12.04
CA ARG A 117 -0.17 20.97 -12.48
C ARG A 117 0.56 19.86 -13.26
N TYR A 118 0.40 18.60 -12.84
CA TYR A 118 0.95 17.45 -13.56
C TYR A 118 0.24 17.25 -14.92
N ALA A 119 -1.10 17.31 -14.94
CA ALA A 119 -1.90 17.15 -16.14
C ALA A 119 -1.54 18.23 -17.19
N GLU A 120 -1.38 19.49 -16.77
CA GLU A 120 -0.95 20.61 -17.63
C GLU A 120 0.46 20.39 -18.19
N GLU A 121 1.42 20.04 -17.35
CA GLU A 121 2.82 19.85 -17.76
C GLU A 121 3.00 18.70 -18.75
N MET A 122 2.27 17.61 -18.53
CA MET A 122 2.39 16.39 -19.32
C MET A 122 1.44 16.35 -20.52
N GLY A 123 0.42 17.22 -20.56
CA GLY A 123 -0.63 17.16 -21.56
C GLY A 123 -1.55 15.95 -21.43
N TYR A 124 -1.79 15.47 -20.21
CA TYR A 124 -2.57 14.27 -19.92
C TYR A 124 -3.95 14.58 -19.38
N GLU A 125 -4.90 13.68 -19.68
CA GLU A 125 -6.18 13.61 -19.00
C GLU A 125 -6.09 12.60 -17.86
N ILE A 126 -6.22 13.10 -16.62
CA ILE A 126 -6.09 12.28 -15.41
C ILE A 126 -7.47 12.04 -14.81
N GLU A 127 -7.88 10.78 -14.79
CA GLU A 127 -9.12 10.34 -14.18
C GLU A 127 -8.90 10.04 -12.69
N GLN A 128 -9.68 10.69 -11.82
CA GLN A 128 -9.76 10.31 -10.40
C GLN A 128 -10.62 9.05 -10.27
N VAL A 129 -10.12 8.11 -9.45
CA VAL A 129 -10.80 6.85 -9.19
C VAL A 129 -10.86 6.59 -7.68
N GLY A 130 -11.85 5.81 -7.26
CA GLY A 130 -11.97 5.35 -5.89
C GLY A 130 -11.09 4.14 -5.59
N PHE A 131 -11.60 3.25 -4.76
CA PHE A 131 -10.93 1.98 -4.44
C PHE A 131 -11.16 0.96 -5.54
N ILE A 132 -10.09 0.34 -6.03
CA ILE A 132 -10.09 -0.72 -7.06
C ILE A 132 -9.69 -2.04 -6.39
N PRO A 133 -10.59 -3.01 -6.25
CA PRO A 133 -10.24 -4.31 -5.70
C PRO A 133 -9.32 -5.09 -6.63
N TYR A 134 -8.38 -5.84 -6.07
CA TYR A 134 -7.53 -6.74 -6.84
C TYR A 134 -8.31 -7.98 -7.29
N GLU A 135 -8.41 -8.22 -8.59
CA GLU A 135 -9.25 -9.29 -9.16
C GLU A 135 -8.98 -10.67 -8.52
N LYS A 136 -7.72 -11.01 -8.28
CA LYS A 136 -7.34 -12.29 -7.66
C LYS A 136 -7.83 -12.42 -6.22
N TYR A 137 -7.91 -11.31 -5.47
CA TYR A 137 -8.28 -11.27 -4.05
C TYR A 137 -9.18 -10.06 -3.72
N PRO A 138 -10.37 -9.95 -4.33
CA PRO A 138 -11.17 -8.72 -4.30
C PRO A 138 -11.63 -8.31 -2.89
N ASN A 139 -11.75 -9.28 -1.98
CA ASN A 139 -12.16 -9.03 -0.60
C ASN A 139 -10.98 -8.80 0.36
N LEU A 140 -9.74 -9.07 -0.06
CA LEU A 140 -8.56 -9.03 0.82
C LEU A 140 -7.49 -8.05 0.37
N MET A 141 -7.57 -7.52 -0.85
CA MET A 141 -6.62 -6.56 -1.39
C MET A 141 -7.27 -5.62 -2.40
N GLY A 142 -6.73 -4.40 -2.47
CA GLY A 142 -7.03 -3.42 -3.51
C GLY A 142 -6.19 -2.16 -3.37
N VAL A 143 -6.38 -1.26 -4.31
CA VAL A 143 -5.61 -0.02 -4.42
C VAL A 143 -6.53 1.19 -4.56
N SER A 144 -6.02 2.37 -4.24
CA SER A 144 -6.69 3.65 -4.48
C SER A 144 -5.70 4.56 -5.18
N PRO A 145 -5.60 4.51 -6.50
CA PRO A 145 -4.73 5.38 -7.27
C PRO A 145 -5.14 6.84 -7.15
N ASP A 146 -4.18 7.76 -7.06
CA ASP A 146 -4.46 9.20 -7.05
C ASP A 146 -4.93 9.69 -8.44
N GLY A 147 -4.58 8.95 -9.50
CA GLY A 147 -5.09 9.19 -10.85
C GLY A 147 -4.70 8.10 -11.84
N LEU A 148 -5.59 7.87 -12.80
CA LEU A 148 -5.32 7.05 -13.98
C LEU A 148 -5.09 7.95 -15.18
N ASN A 149 -4.02 7.69 -15.92
CA ASN A 149 -3.71 8.36 -17.18
C ASN A 149 -4.30 7.53 -18.33
N ASN A 150 -5.39 8.04 -18.91
CA ASN A 150 -6.07 7.38 -20.03
C ASN A 150 -5.51 7.82 -21.39
N THR A 151 -4.66 8.85 -21.44
CA THR A 151 -3.97 9.29 -22.65
C THR A 151 -2.88 8.29 -23.05
N GLU A 152 -2.11 7.83 -22.05
CA GLU A 152 -1.15 6.73 -22.16
C GLU A 152 -1.50 5.69 -21.09
N ASN A 153 -1.31 4.42 -21.31
CA ASN A 153 -1.70 3.35 -20.41
C ASN A 153 -0.91 3.38 -19.06
N GLY A 154 -1.09 4.43 -18.26
CA GLY A 154 -0.35 4.70 -17.03
C GLY A 154 -1.21 5.16 -15.88
N GLY A 155 -0.56 5.56 -14.80
CA GLY A 155 -1.18 6.18 -13.63
C GLY A 155 -0.20 7.08 -12.89
N CYS A 156 -0.67 7.71 -11.83
CA CYS A 156 0.15 8.61 -11.03
C CYS A 156 -0.14 8.48 -9.53
N GLU A 157 0.88 8.80 -8.76
CA GLU A 157 0.87 8.88 -7.30
C GLU A 157 1.42 10.25 -6.89
N PHE A 158 0.60 11.06 -6.22
CA PHE A 158 0.98 12.39 -5.80
C PHE A 158 1.51 12.41 -4.38
N LYS A 159 2.64 13.07 -4.20
CA LYS A 159 3.18 13.38 -2.88
C LYS A 159 3.43 14.88 -2.79
N CYS A 160 2.73 15.52 -1.87
CA CYS A 160 2.88 16.94 -1.58
C CYS A 160 3.62 17.08 -0.23
N PRO A 161 4.96 17.06 -0.20
CA PRO A 161 5.70 17.11 1.05
C PRO A 161 5.46 18.42 1.80
N PHE A 162 5.17 18.31 3.11
CA PHE A 162 5.07 19.47 4.01
C PHE A 162 6.43 20.15 4.19
N SER A 163 7.53 19.36 4.17
CA SER A 163 8.89 19.84 4.33
C SER A 163 9.52 20.14 2.98
N LEU A 164 10.18 21.28 2.86
CA LEU A 164 10.94 21.67 1.66
C LEU A 164 12.14 20.76 1.43
N GLU A 165 12.76 20.27 2.51
CA GLU A 165 13.90 19.35 2.46
C GLU A 165 13.48 18.02 1.83
N LYS A 166 12.27 17.54 2.16
CA LYS A 166 11.72 16.32 1.55
C LYS A 166 11.44 16.52 0.07
N HIS A 167 10.89 17.66 -0.32
CA HIS A 167 10.68 17.97 -1.72
C HIS A 167 12.01 18.09 -2.48
N LEU A 168 13.04 18.74 -1.88
CA LEU A 168 14.39 18.79 -2.44
C LEU A 168 14.95 17.38 -2.69
N GLN A 169 14.78 16.45 -1.74
CA GLN A 169 15.19 15.06 -1.91
C GLN A 169 14.52 14.43 -3.14
N HIS A 170 13.19 14.62 -3.30
CA HIS A 170 12.46 14.12 -4.47
C HIS A 170 12.96 14.75 -5.79
N LEU A 171 13.28 16.06 -5.80
CA LEU A 171 13.83 16.72 -6.99
C LEU A 171 15.15 16.10 -7.45
N MET A 172 15.93 15.53 -6.53
CA MET A 172 17.22 14.91 -6.81
C MET A 172 17.12 13.48 -7.36
N TYR A 173 15.97 12.80 -7.23
CA TYR A 173 15.79 11.46 -7.79
C TYR A 173 15.89 11.48 -9.31
N GLN A 174 16.72 10.61 -9.88
CA GLN A 174 16.94 10.47 -11.31
C GLN A 174 16.39 9.16 -11.87
N THR A 175 16.33 8.13 -11.03
CA THR A 175 15.96 6.78 -11.42
C THR A 175 14.93 6.18 -10.44
N PRO A 176 14.13 5.20 -10.86
CA PRO A 176 13.27 4.43 -9.95
C PRO A 176 14.03 3.80 -8.78
N GLN A 177 15.32 3.49 -8.96
CA GLN A 177 16.14 2.93 -7.88
C GLN A 177 16.36 3.95 -6.76
N ASP A 178 16.50 5.25 -7.09
CA ASP A 178 16.62 6.30 -6.07
C ASP A 178 15.37 6.36 -5.19
N LEU A 179 14.16 6.17 -5.79
CA LEU A 179 12.92 6.09 -5.03
C LEU A 179 12.89 4.82 -4.16
N LYS A 180 13.28 3.66 -4.72
CA LYS A 180 13.32 2.39 -3.98
C LYS A 180 14.26 2.46 -2.78
N ASP A 181 15.43 3.06 -2.92
CA ASP A 181 16.46 3.14 -1.88
C ASP A 181 16.11 4.12 -0.76
N ASN A 182 15.37 5.19 -1.06
CA ASN A 182 15.08 6.26 -0.10
C ASN A 182 13.65 6.24 0.43
N GLU A 183 12.70 5.72 -0.35
CA GLU A 183 11.26 5.68 -0.03
C GLU A 183 10.61 4.45 -0.63
N GLU A 184 11.08 3.29 -0.19
CA GLU A 184 10.62 1.97 -0.63
C GLU A 184 9.08 1.83 -0.58
N GLU A 185 8.43 2.51 0.35
CA GLU A 185 6.97 2.54 0.49
C GLU A 185 6.28 3.10 -0.76
N TYR A 186 6.75 4.21 -1.31
CA TYR A 186 6.17 4.80 -2.52
C TYR A 186 6.51 4.00 -3.78
N TYR A 187 7.71 3.41 -3.80
CA TYR A 187 8.10 2.50 -4.87
C TYR A 187 7.13 1.32 -4.99
N TRP A 188 6.90 0.60 -3.89
CA TRP A 188 5.99 -0.55 -3.89
C TRP A 188 4.53 -0.14 -4.03
N GLN A 189 4.13 1.04 -3.57
CA GLN A 189 2.80 1.59 -3.82
C GLN A 189 2.55 1.76 -5.33
N CYS A 190 3.51 2.31 -6.08
CA CYS A 190 3.42 2.43 -7.54
C CYS A 190 3.30 1.06 -8.21
N TYR A 191 4.11 0.07 -7.80
CA TYR A 191 4.04 -1.29 -8.35
C TYR A 191 2.74 -2.01 -8.01
N ALA A 192 2.19 -1.81 -6.82
CA ALA A 192 0.88 -2.35 -6.44
C ALA A 192 -0.24 -1.75 -7.29
N ASN A 193 -0.20 -0.47 -7.55
CA ASN A 193 -1.13 0.21 -8.44
C ASN A 193 -1.03 -0.35 -9.88
N MET A 194 0.19 -0.51 -10.43
CA MET A 194 0.40 -1.14 -11.74
C MET A 194 -0.08 -2.60 -11.78
N LEU A 195 0.13 -3.37 -10.71
CA LEU A 195 -0.33 -4.76 -10.63
C LEU A 195 -1.85 -4.85 -10.75
N VAL A 196 -2.57 -4.06 -9.95
CA VAL A 196 -4.04 -4.15 -9.86
C VAL A 196 -4.72 -3.56 -11.08
N THR A 197 -4.19 -2.46 -11.62
CA THR A 197 -4.79 -1.75 -12.75
C THR A 197 -4.35 -2.28 -14.12
N GLY A 198 -3.29 -3.11 -14.16
CA GLY A 198 -2.74 -3.63 -15.42
C GLY A 198 -1.99 -2.59 -16.26
N ARG A 199 -1.65 -1.42 -15.69
CA ARG A 199 -1.00 -0.31 -16.40
C ARG A 199 0.49 -0.58 -16.64
N ASP A 200 1.05 0.08 -17.69
CA ASP A 200 2.42 -0.13 -18.17
C ASP A 200 3.45 0.73 -17.46
N PHE A 201 3.01 1.82 -16.81
CA PHE A 201 3.88 2.68 -16.02
C PHE A 201 3.11 3.38 -14.91
N TRP A 202 3.88 3.93 -13.95
CA TRP A 202 3.37 4.77 -12.88
C TRP A 202 4.30 5.96 -12.67
N ASP A 203 3.74 7.18 -12.67
CA ASP A 203 4.50 8.38 -12.38
C ASP A 203 4.39 8.70 -10.88
N PHE A 204 5.53 8.64 -10.19
CA PHE A 204 5.69 9.25 -8.88
C PHE A 204 5.86 10.75 -9.07
N VAL A 205 4.93 11.53 -8.50
CA VAL A 205 4.87 12.98 -8.70
C VAL A 205 5.01 13.67 -7.35
N SER A 206 6.07 14.47 -7.21
CA SER A 206 6.24 15.33 -6.03
C SER A 206 5.92 16.77 -6.37
N PHE A 207 5.10 17.41 -5.53
CA PHE A 207 4.66 18.78 -5.74
C PHE A 207 4.77 19.61 -4.47
N ASN A 208 5.30 20.85 -4.60
CA ASN A 208 5.27 21.84 -3.53
C ASN A 208 4.98 23.24 -4.10
N PRO A 209 3.87 23.89 -3.70
CA PRO A 209 3.38 25.13 -4.32
C PRO A 209 4.22 26.37 -3.96
N TYR A 210 5.01 26.33 -2.88
CA TYR A 210 5.65 27.53 -2.32
C TYR A 210 7.02 27.89 -2.92
N ILE A 211 7.53 27.05 -3.81
CA ILE A 211 8.81 27.32 -4.48
C ILE A 211 8.60 27.83 -5.89
N SER A 212 9.68 28.24 -6.57
CA SER A 212 9.60 28.74 -7.93
C SER A 212 8.97 27.71 -8.87
N TYR A 213 8.15 28.17 -9.81
CA TYR A 213 7.36 27.35 -10.73
C TYR A 213 8.17 26.20 -11.37
N SER A 214 9.41 26.47 -11.81
CA SER A 214 10.28 25.47 -12.43
C SER A 214 10.78 24.36 -11.48
N LYS A 215 10.50 24.47 -10.18
CA LYS A 215 10.92 23.51 -9.15
C LYS A 215 9.74 22.94 -8.37
N GLN A 216 8.50 23.42 -8.64
CA GLN A 216 7.30 22.95 -7.94
C GLN A 216 6.99 21.48 -8.19
N LEU A 217 7.29 20.99 -9.39
CA LEU A 217 6.91 19.67 -9.85
C LEU A 217 8.15 18.81 -10.15
N LYS A 218 8.16 17.59 -9.65
CA LYS A 218 9.05 16.51 -10.06
C LYS A 218 8.22 15.33 -10.51
N VAL A 219 8.49 14.82 -11.69
CA VAL A 219 7.91 13.57 -12.19
C VAL A 219 9.03 12.55 -12.31
N LEU A 220 8.82 11.37 -11.75
CA LEU A 220 9.70 10.21 -11.88
C LEU A 220 8.88 9.02 -12.38
N ARG A 221 9.12 8.59 -13.62
CA ARG A 221 8.39 7.48 -14.23
C ARG A 221 8.99 6.14 -13.84
N LEU A 222 8.15 5.25 -13.32
CA LEU A 222 8.44 3.86 -13.09
C LEU A 222 7.77 3.05 -14.20
N HIS A 223 8.54 2.33 -15.00
CA HIS A 223 7.99 1.39 -15.96
C HIS A 223 7.69 0.06 -15.28
N ARG A 224 6.66 -0.63 -15.78
CA ARG A 224 6.28 -1.95 -15.31
C ARG A 224 7.43 -2.93 -15.54
N ASP A 225 7.95 -3.53 -14.48
CA ASP A 225 8.93 -4.62 -14.51
C ASP A 225 8.27 -5.89 -13.98
N GLU A 226 8.19 -6.90 -14.82
CA GLU A 226 7.53 -8.17 -14.46
C GLU A 226 8.28 -8.93 -13.34
N ASN A 227 9.57 -8.70 -13.12
CA ASN A 227 10.28 -9.29 -11.99
C ASN A 227 9.77 -8.70 -10.67
N GLU A 228 9.65 -7.36 -10.59
CA GLU A 228 9.10 -6.67 -9.43
C GLU A 228 7.62 -7.01 -9.23
N ILE A 229 6.85 -7.07 -10.31
CA ILE A 229 5.44 -7.48 -10.28
C ILE A 229 5.29 -8.92 -9.76
N ASN A 230 6.13 -9.86 -10.21
CA ASN A 230 6.06 -11.25 -9.77
C ASN A 230 6.50 -11.39 -8.30
N LEU A 231 7.56 -10.70 -7.89
CA LEU A 231 7.95 -10.65 -6.48
C LEU A 231 6.81 -10.13 -5.60
N LEU A 232 6.15 -9.05 -6.03
CA LEU A 232 5.02 -8.47 -5.32
C LEU A 232 3.84 -9.47 -5.23
N LYS A 233 3.52 -10.17 -6.32
CA LYS A 233 2.47 -11.22 -6.33
C LYS A 233 2.78 -12.33 -5.32
N GLU A 234 4.02 -12.84 -5.29
CA GLU A 234 4.44 -13.88 -4.34
C GLU A 234 4.24 -13.42 -2.88
N ARG A 235 4.63 -12.19 -2.56
CA ARG A 235 4.44 -11.62 -1.23
C ARG A 235 2.98 -11.44 -0.85
N ILE A 236 2.15 -11.00 -1.78
CA ILE A 236 0.70 -10.89 -1.59
C ILE A 236 0.08 -12.27 -1.37
N ASP A 237 0.47 -13.27 -2.16
CA ASP A 237 -0.04 -14.63 -2.04
C ASP A 237 0.26 -15.21 -0.65
N LEU A 238 1.48 -15.05 -0.14
CA LEU A 238 1.86 -15.47 1.22
C LEU A 238 1.05 -14.72 2.30
N ALA A 239 0.86 -13.42 2.14
CA ALA A 239 0.10 -12.61 3.10
C ALA A 239 -1.39 -13.00 3.13
N VAL A 240 -1.99 -13.21 1.96
CA VAL A 240 -3.39 -13.63 1.84
C VAL A 240 -3.59 -15.04 2.40
N GLU A 241 -2.65 -15.95 2.15
CA GLU A 241 -2.71 -17.30 2.71
C GLU A 241 -2.64 -17.26 4.25
N TYR A 242 -1.72 -16.48 4.81
CA TYR A 242 -1.66 -16.25 6.25
C TYR A 242 -3.00 -15.72 6.81
N MET A 243 -3.58 -14.70 6.17
CA MET A 243 -4.87 -14.14 6.61
C MET A 243 -5.98 -15.19 6.58
N ARG A 244 -6.07 -15.99 5.52
CA ARG A 244 -7.09 -17.06 5.37
C ARG A 244 -6.96 -18.12 6.45
N VAL A 245 -5.74 -18.57 6.73
CA VAL A 245 -5.48 -19.55 7.80
C VAL A 245 -5.91 -18.98 9.14
N LYS A 246 -5.56 -17.72 9.43
CA LYS A 246 -5.97 -17.06 10.70
C LYS A 246 -7.48 -16.88 10.83
N MET A 247 -8.17 -16.52 9.76
CA MET A 247 -9.64 -16.45 9.76
C MET A 247 -10.25 -17.83 10.05
N GLN A 248 -9.74 -18.89 9.40
CA GLN A 248 -10.23 -20.25 9.62
C GLN A 248 -9.97 -20.73 11.08
N GLU A 249 -8.79 -20.44 11.63
CA GLU A 249 -8.49 -20.73 13.04
C GLU A 249 -9.48 -20.02 13.97
N LEU A 250 -9.73 -18.73 13.74
CA LEU A 250 -10.64 -17.91 14.55
C LEU A 250 -12.08 -18.42 14.48
N ASP A 251 -12.57 -18.76 13.29
CA ASP A 251 -13.91 -19.34 13.09
C ASP A 251 -14.08 -20.68 13.82
N ASN A 252 -13.02 -21.48 13.93
CA ASN A 252 -13.05 -22.74 14.65
C ASN A 252 -13.06 -22.53 16.17
N VAL A 253 -12.30 -21.59 16.71
CA VAL A 253 -12.26 -21.25 18.14
C VAL A 253 -13.64 -20.78 18.63
N VAL A 254 -14.32 -19.92 17.87
CA VAL A 254 -15.65 -19.39 18.25
C VAL A 254 -16.74 -20.48 18.24
N LYS A 255 -16.60 -21.55 17.46
CA LYS A 255 -17.54 -22.69 17.47
C LYS A 255 -17.50 -23.53 18.75
N ILE A 256 -16.40 -23.49 19.50
CA ILE A 256 -16.20 -24.27 20.74
C ILE A 256 -16.95 -23.63 21.93
N ILE A 257 -17.30 -22.34 21.82
CA ILE A 257 -17.92 -21.57 22.92
C ILE A 257 -19.46 -21.57 22.86
N LYS A 258 -20.06 -22.12 21.81
CA LYS A 258 -21.51 -22.31 21.64
C LYS A 258 -21.95 -23.69 22.09
#